data_884df1586b2d362ce32059514db804c0
#
_entry.id   884df1586b2d362ce32059514db804c0
#
_cell.length_a   1.000
_cell.length_b   1.000
_cell.length_c   1.000
_cell.angle_alpha   90.00
_cell.angle_beta   90.00
_cell.angle_gamma   90.00
#
_symmetry.space_group_name_H-M   'P 1'
#
loop_
_entity.id
_entity.type
_entity.pdbx_description
1 polymer ?
#
loop_
_entity_poly.entity_id
_entity_poly.type
_entity_poly.pdbx_seq_one_letter_code
_entity_poly.pdbx_strand_id
1 'polypeptide(L)'
;MAKALAAAGMKVALLDRSDEKAQEYADEITAEGGIARAYCANVLQKESLAACHERVLAELGPCDILINGAGGNNPMAQTDKEYYEAGDLGKDIKTFFDLTEEGVSFVFNLNFLGTLLPTQEFTKDMLGRSGCCILNISSMNAFTPLTKIPAYSAAKAGVSNFTQWLAVHFSKMGIRVNAIAPGFFSTKQNASLLWNPDGTPTQRTGKILAGTPLARFGETDDLIGSVLFLLSERAAGFITGVVLPIDGGFSAYSGV
;
A
#
# COMPACT_ATOMS: atom_id res chain seq x y z
N MET A 1 -6.11 8.45 4.52
CA MET A 1 -5.93 7.64 5.75
C MET A 1 -5.42 8.48 6.92
N ALA A 2 -4.24 9.10 6.87
CA ALA A 2 -3.67 9.85 8.00
C ALA A 2 -4.63 10.84 8.68
N LYS A 3 -5.32 11.69 7.91
CA LYS A 3 -6.33 12.61 8.45
C LYS A 3 -7.46 11.91 9.19
N ALA A 4 -7.97 10.80 8.64
CA ALA A 4 -9.04 10.04 9.28
C ALA A 4 -8.60 9.37 10.59
N LEU A 5 -7.33 8.92 10.66
CA LEU A 5 -6.75 8.38 11.89
C LEU A 5 -6.61 9.47 12.96
N ALA A 6 -6.10 10.64 12.57
CA ALA A 6 -6.00 11.79 13.48
C ALA A 6 -7.39 12.26 13.98
N ALA A 7 -8.39 12.32 13.09
CA ALA A 7 -9.77 12.63 13.44
C ALA A 7 -10.39 11.58 14.41
N ALA A 8 -9.91 10.32 14.34
CA ALA A 8 -10.27 9.27 15.31
C ALA A 8 -9.49 9.36 16.64
N GLY A 9 -8.68 10.41 16.84
CA GLY A 9 -7.94 10.67 18.07
C GLY A 9 -6.55 10.05 18.15
N MET A 10 -6.03 9.50 17.07
CA MET A 10 -4.69 8.92 17.01
C MET A 10 -3.63 10.01 16.83
N LYS A 11 -2.47 9.85 17.46
CA LYS A 11 -1.27 10.61 17.11
C LYS A 11 -0.63 9.99 15.88
N VAL A 12 -0.34 10.75 14.84
CA VAL A 12 0.10 10.24 13.55
C VAL A 12 1.55 10.64 13.26
N ALA A 13 2.43 9.66 13.11
CA ALA A 13 3.75 9.84 12.54
C ALA A 13 3.67 9.64 11.01
N LEU A 14 4.00 10.66 10.24
CA LEU A 14 4.03 10.63 8.77
C LEU A 14 5.47 10.45 8.31
N LEU A 15 5.78 9.25 7.83
CA LEU A 15 7.10 8.90 7.31
C LEU A 15 7.07 8.95 5.78
N ASP A 16 7.86 9.83 5.18
CA ASP A 16 8.04 9.94 3.72
C ASP A 16 9.49 10.28 3.38
N ARG A 17 9.92 9.98 2.17
CA ARG A 17 11.21 10.46 1.65
C ARG A 17 11.21 11.95 1.33
N SER A 18 10.04 12.51 1.04
CA SER A 18 9.84 13.94 0.85
C SER A 18 9.39 14.56 2.18
N ASP A 19 10.32 15.21 2.85
CA ASP A 19 10.06 15.94 4.10
C ASP A 19 8.98 17.01 3.90
N GLU A 20 9.03 17.74 2.80
CA GLU A 20 8.07 18.78 2.43
C GLU A 20 6.62 18.24 2.36
N LYS A 21 6.41 17.11 1.67
CA LYS A 21 5.08 16.51 1.55
C LYS A 21 4.57 15.96 2.88
N ALA A 22 5.44 15.31 3.65
CA ALA A 22 5.06 14.81 4.96
C ALA A 22 4.67 15.98 5.89
N GLN A 23 5.41 17.10 5.83
CA GLN A 23 5.15 18.30 6.63
C GLN A 23 3.82 18.97 6.21
N GLU A 24 3.54 19.10 4.90
CA GLU A 24 2.27 19.63 4.40
C GLU A 24 1.07 18.88 5.01
N TYR A 25 1.08 17.55 4.96
CA TYR A 25 0.02 16.75 5.56
C TYR A 25 -0.03 16.82 7.10
N ALA A 26 1.11 16.94 7.77
CA ALA A 26 1.16 17.11 9.22
C ALA A 26 0.55 18.46 9.63
N ASP A 27 0.82 19.53 8.89
CA ASP A 27 0.28 20.86 9.12
C ASP A 27 -1.23 20.88 8.88
N GLU A 28 -1.72 20.26 7.80
CA GLU A 28 -3.16 20.14 7.54
C GLU A 28 -3.88 19.40 8.68
N ILE A 29 -3.34 18.28 9.16
CA ILE A 29 -3.93 17.52 10.28
C ILE A 29 -3.93 18.37 11.56
N THR A 30 -2.86 19.09 11.81
CA THR A 30 -2.72 19.94 13.00
C THR A 30 -3.68 21.13 12.94
N ALA A 31 -3.87 21.72 11.77
CA ALA A 31 -4.86 22.80 11.57
C ALA A 31 -6.31 22.32 11.80
N GLU A 32 -6.59 21.03 11.53
CA GLU A 32 -7.88 20.38 11.80
C GLU A 32 -8.03 19.92 13.27
N GLY A 33 -7.05 20.22 14.14
CA GLY A 33 -7.06 19.89 15.58
C GLY A 33 -6.53 18.50 15.93
N GLY A 34 -5.97 17.76 14.96
CA GLY A 34 -5.31 16.47 15.18
C GLY A 34 -3.84 16.62 15.65
N ILE A 35 -3.23 15.51 15.99
CA ILE A 35 -1.80 15.44 16.35
C ILE A 35 -1.05 14.67 15.26
N ALA A 36 -0.20 15.36 14.51
CA ALA A 36 0.66 14.75 13.51
C ALA A 36 2.07 15.35 13.53
N ARG A 37 3.05 14.54 13.13
CA ARG A 37 4.45 14.95 12.95
C ARG A 37 5.00 14.33 11.68
N ALA A 38 5.83 15.09 10.98
CA ALA A 38 6.53 14.65 9.77
C ALA A 38 7.94 14.15 10.08
N TYR A 39 8.32 13.08 9.41
CA TYR A 39 9.65 12.49 9.53
C TYR A 39 10.16 12.09 8.15
N CYS A 40 11.33 12.62 7.77
CA CYS A 40 12.02 12.18 6.56
C CYS A 40 12.60 10.78 6.81
N ALA A 41 12.11 9.78 6.07
CA ALA A 41 12.58 8.40 6.22
C ALA A 41 12.60 7.66 4.88
N ASN A 42 13.65 6.88 4.66
CA ASN A 42 13.73 5.92 3.57
C ASN A 42 13.47 4.51 4.10
N VAL A 43 12.35 3.92 3.72
CA VAL A 43 11.92 2.58 4.15
C VAL A 43 12.87 1.45 3.70
N LEU A 44 13.81 1.72 2.79
CA LEU A 44 14.82 0.79 2.33
C LEU A 44 16.17 0.91 3.07
N GLN A 45 16.27 1.81 4.04
CA GLN A 45 17.50 2.07 4.79
C GLN A 45 17.24 1.90 6.29
N LYS A 46 17.84 0.88 6.89
CA LYS A 46 17.66 0.56 8.31
C LYS A 46 18.08 1.71 9.23
N GLU A 47 19.17 2.37 8.90
CA GLU A 47 19.71 3.50 9.66
C GLU A 47 18.75 4.70 9.63
N SER A 48 18.12 4.95 8.47
CA SER A 48 17.10 5.99 8.32
C SER A 48 15.86 5.69 9.16
N LEU A 49 15.41 4.41 9.16
CA LEU A 49 14.28 3.97 9.96
C LEU A 49 14.58 4.04 11.47
N ALA A 50 15.76 3.62 11.91
CA ALA A 50 16.16 3.67 13.31
C ALA A 50 16.22 5.12 13.83
N ALA A 51 16.87 6.02 13.09
CA ALA A 51 16.91 7.43 13.46
C ALA A 51 15.53 8.09 13.48
N CYS A 52 14.65 7.70 12.55
CA CYS A 52 13.26 8.15 12.55
C CYS A 52 12.49 7.61 13.78
N HIS A 53 12.66 6.32 14.10
CA HIS A 53 12.00 5.67 15.22
C HIS A 53 12.36 6.31 16.57
N GLU A 54 13.64 6.62 16.81
CA GLU A 54 14.09 7.34 17.99
C GLU A 54 13.35 8.68 18.17
N ARG A 55 13.20 9.44 17.08
CA ARG A 55 12.45 10.70 17.10
C ARG A 55 10.96 10.50 17.35
N VAL A 56 10.33 9.53 16.68
CA VAL A 56 8.92 9.19 16.90
C VAL A 56 8.67 8.83 18.36
N LEU A 57 9.53 7.98 18.92
CA LEU A 57 9.44 7.54 20.31
C LEU A 57 9.55 8.73 21.29
N ALA A 58 10.45 9.66 21.03
CA ALA A 58 10.66 10.85 21.87
C ALA A 58 9.49 11.85 21.77
N GLU A 59 8.92 12.05 20.57
CA GLU A 59 7.95 13.12 20.31
C GLU A 59 6.49 12.67 20.45
N LEU A 60 6.17 11.42 20.11
CA LEU A 60 4.80 10.89 20.07
C LEU A 60 4.57 9.72 21.02
N GLY A 61 5.63 9.04 21.42
CA GLY A 61 5.61 7.82 22.22
C GLY A 61 5.76 6.55 21.37
N PRO A 62 5.63 5.37 22.00
CA PRO A 62 5.83 4.10 21.31
C PRO A 62 4.74 3.84 20.28
N CYS A 63 5.10 3.11 19.22
CA CYS A 63 4.21 2.75 18.14
C CYS A 63 3.19 1.68 18.57
N ASP A 64 1.91 2.01 18.54
CA ASP A 64 0.80 1.07 18.77
C ASP A 64 0.31 0.45 17.47
N ILE A 65 0.34 1.23 16.40
CA ILE A 65 -0.22 0.87 15.10
C ILE A 65 0.80 1.21 14.02
N LEU A 66 1.21 0.21 13.25
CA LEU A 66 2.07 0.40 12.09
C LEU A 66 1.26 0.21 10.80
N ILE A 67 1.29 1.21 9.91
CA ILE A 67 0.70 1.09 8.57
C ILE A 67 1.81 1.15 7.54
N ASN A 68 2.07 0.03 6.87
CA ASN A 68 3.05 -0.07 5.80
C ASN A 68 2.42 0.32 4.47
N GLY A 69 2.56 1.60 4.10
CA GLY A 69 1.96 2.19 2.89
C GLY A 69 2.94 2.46 1.75
N ALA A 70 4.24 2.32 1.98
CA ALA A 70 5.24 2.52 0.92
C ALA A 70 5.10 1.46 -0.18
N GLY A 71 5.20 1.90 -1.43
CA GLY A 71 5.07 0.99 -2.56
C GLY A 71 4.99 1.74 -3.89
N GLY A 72 5.11 1.01 -4.97
CA GLY A 72 5.04 1.57 -6.32
C GLY A 72 5.51 0.60 -7.37
N ASN A 73 5.42 1.05 -8.63
CA ASN A 73 5.85 0.29 -9.78
C ASN A 73 7.04 0.99 -10.48
N ASN A 74 7.64 0.34 -11.48
CA ASN A 74 8.74 0.89 -12.26
C ASN A 74 8.49 0.62 -13.75
N PRO A 75 8.64 1.62 -14.64
CA PRO A 75 8.48 1.44 -16.08
C PRO A 75 9.43 0.39 -16.70
N MET A 76 10.60 0.13 -16.09
CA MET A 76 11.55 -0.89 -16.54
C MET A 76 11.10 -2.33 -16.20
N ALA A 77 10.06 -2.49 -15.37
CA ALA A 77 9.44 -3.77 -15.01
C ALA A 77 8.03 -3.91 -15.60
N GLN A 78 7.76 -3.24 -16.74
CA GLN A 78 6.45 -3.27 -17.41
C GLN A 78 6.62 -3.67 -18.88
N THR A 79 5.63 -4.37 -19.43
CA THR A 79 5.52 -4.62 -20.88
C THR A 79 4.60 -3.59 -21.54
N ASP A 80 4.79 -3.33 -22.83
CA ASP A 80 3.93 -2.40 -23.57
C ASP A 80 2.59 -3.04 -23.95
N LYS A 81 2.59 -4.35 -24.22
CA LYS A 81 1.39 -5.11 -24.62
C LYS A 81 0.89 -6.01 -23.49
N GLU A 82 -0.40 -6.30 -23.52
CA GLU A 82 -1.05 -7.23 -22.59
C GLU A 82 -0.73 -8.68 -22.92
N TYR A 83 -0.63 -8.99 -24.21
CA TYR A 83 -0.33 -10.31 -24.74
C TYR A 83 0.92 -10.24 -25.60
N TYR A 84 1.75 -11.26 -25.51
CA TYR A 84 2.85 -11.47 -26.43
C TYR A 84 2.31 -12.10 -27.71
N GLU A 85 2.68 -11.55 -28.87
CA GLU A 85 2.26 -12.05 -30.17
C GLU A 85 3.46 -12.49 -31.01
N ALA A 86 3.21 -13.42 -31.93
CA ALA A 86 4.23 -13.85 -32.89
C ALA A 86 4.80 -12.65 -33.65
N GLY A 87 6.12 -12.51 -33.66
CA GLY A 87 6.83 -11.42 -34.32
C GLY A 87 6.98 -10.15 -33.48
N ASP A 88 6.67 -10.16 -32.18
CA ASP A 88 6.95 -9.04 -31.26
C ASP A 88 8.42 -8.95 -30.91
N LEU A 89 9.14 -10.10 -30.93
CA LEU A 89 10.58 -10.10 -30.70
C LEU A 89 11.31 -9.31 -31.80
N GLY A 90 12.12 -8.34 -31.40
CA GLY A 90 12.87 -7.48 -32.29
C GLY A 90 12.13 -6.23 -32.79
N LYS A 91 10.88 -6.01 -32.40
CA LYS A 91 10.19 -4.72 -32.59
C LYS A 91 10.61 -3.69 -31.55
N ASP A 92 10.41 -2.42 -31.84
CA ASP A 92 10.59 -1.32 -30.89
C ASP A 92 9.41 -1.23 -29.91
N ILE A 93 9.22 -2.31 -29.15
CA ILE A 93 8.23 -2.43 -28.07
C ILE A 93 8.86 -3.20 -26.90
N LYS A 94 8.51 -2.83 -25.71
CA LYS A 94 8.98 -3.53 -24.51
C LYS A 94 8.16 -4.81 -24.27
N THR A 95 8.82 -5.95 -24.44
CA THR A 95 8.24 -7.29 -24.23
C THR A 95 8.63 -7.84 -22.85
N PHE A 96 8.25 -9.08 -22.54
CA PHE A 96 8.71 -9.80 -21.36
C PHE A 96 10.25 -9.93 -21.31
N PHE A 97 10.90 -10.07 -22.46
CA PHE A 97 12.35 -10.27 -22.57
C PHE A 97 13.15 -8.99 -22.35
N ASP A 98 12.48 -7.83 -22.33
CA ASP A 98 13.08 -6.51 -22.13
C ASP A 98 12.91 -5.99 -20.69
N LEU A 99 12.27 -6.79 -19.83
CA LEU A 99 12.17 -6.47 -18.41
C LEU A 99 13.56 -6.53 -17.76
N THR A 100 13.97 -5.46 -17.10
CA THR A 100 15.33 -5.40 -16.53
C THR A 100 15.36 -5.92 -15.10
N GLU A 101 16.47 -6.57 -14.73
CA GLU A 101 16.72 -6.99 -13.35
C GLU A 101 16.63 -5.82 -12.37
N GLU A 102 17.17 -4.65 -12.75
CA GLU A 102 17.12 -3.43 -11.95
C GLU A 102 15.69 -2.97 -11.69
N GLY A 103 14.85 -2.93 -12.75
CA GLY A 103 13.44 -2.55 -12.63
C GLY A 103 12.65 -3.52 -11.75
N VAL A 104 12.85 -4.81 -11.94
CA VAL A 104 12.20 -5.86 -11.13
C VAL A 104 12.67 -5.76 -9.67
N SER A 105 13.98 -5.67 -9.43
CA SER A 105 14.56 -5.53 -8.09
C SER A 105 14.06 -4.27 -7.38
N PHE A 106 13.97 -3.14 -8.09
CA PHE A 106 13.39 -1.91 -7.53
C PHE A 106 11.96 -2.14 -7.02
N VAL A 107 11.12 -2.80 -7.83
CA VAL A 107 9.72 -3.05 -7.47
C VAL A 107 9.62 -3.97 -6.25
N PHE A 108 10.38 -5.06 -6.22
CA PHE A 108 10.40 -5.97 -5.08
C PHE A 108 10.95 -5.31 -3.81
N ASN A 109 12.04 -4.57 -3.92
CA ASN A 109 12.62 -3.87 -2.79
C ASN A 109 11.62 -2.85 -2.22
N LEU A 110 11.05 -1.98 -3.07
CA LEU A 110 10.15 -0.94 -2.59
C LEU A 110 8.89 -1.53 -1.93
N ASN A 111 8.28 -2.56 -2.53
CA ASN A 111 7.02 -3.10 -2.01
C ASN A 111 7.24 -4.11 -0.88
N PHE A 112 8.20 -5.02 -1.01
CA PHE A 112 8.38 -6.09 -0.01
C PHE A 112 9.36 -5.68 1.10
N LEU A 113 10.60 -5.27 0.78
CA LEU A 113 11.54 -4.80 1.81
C LEU A 113 11.04 -3.51 2.47
N GLY A 114 10.39 -2.61 1.72
CA GLY A 114 9.75 -1.41 2.25
C GLY A 114 8.56 -1.69 3.18
N THR A 115 8.05 -2.93 3.24
CA THR A 115 7.12 -3.41 4.25
C THR A 115 7.85 -4.13 5.39
N LEU A 116 8.85 -4.95 5.07
CA LEU A 116 9.58 -5.76 6.05
C LEU A 116 10.43 -4.91 7.00
N LEU A 117 11.22 -3.97 6.47
CA LEU A 117 12.16 -3.20 7.29
C LEU A 117 11.47 -2.29 8.31
N PRO A 118 10.42 -1.51 7.96
CA PRO A 118 9.66 -0.77 8.97
C PRO A 118 8.99 -1.70 9.99
N THR A 119 8.50 -2.86 9.55
CA THR A 119 7.94 -3.87 10.48
C THR A 119 8.99 -4.33 11.47
N GLN A 120 10.22 -4.63 11.04
CA GLN A 120 11.31 -5.02 11.94
C GLN A 120 11.66 -3.91 12.94
N GLU A 121 11.57 -2.66 12.54
CA GLU A 121 11.95 -1.53 13.40
C GLU A 121 10.87 -1.19 14.40
N PHE A 122 9.67 -0.88 13.94
CA PHE A 122 8.60 -0.33 14.79
C PHE A 122 7.85 -1.39 15.62
N THR A 123 7.83 -2.66 15.21
CA THR A 123 7.16 -3.73 15.99
C THR A 123 7.85 -4.00 17.33
N LYS A 124 9.11 -3.58 17.51
CA LYS A 124 9.81 -3.67 18.80
C LYS A 124 9.04 -2.98 19.92
N ASP A 125 8.40 -1.85 19.62
CA ASP A 125 7.58 -1.10 20.59
C ASP A 125 6.31 -1.85 21.01
N MET A 126 5.83 -2.74 20.16
CA MET A 126 4.57 -3.47 20.36
C MET A 126 4.73 -4.68 21.27
N LEU A 127 5.97 -5.15 21.49
CA LEU A 127 6.23 -6.35 22.28
C LEU A 127 5.81 -6.16 23.74
N GLY A 128 4.98 -7.08 24.25
CA GLY A 128 4.46 -7.03 25.62
C GLY A 128 3.37 -5.98 25.87
N ARG A 129 2.83 -5.37 24.81
CA ARG A 129 1.73 -4.40 24.88
C ARG A 129 0.48 -4.96 24.23
N SER A 130 -0.69 -4.62 24.75
CA SER A 130 -1.99 -5.01 24.19
C SER A 130 -2.53 -3.96 23.20
N GLY A 131 -3.43 -4.39 22.31
CA GLY A 131 -4.10 -3.50 21.36
C GLY A 131 -3.24 -3.08 20.17
N CYS A 132 -2.02 -3.59 20.06
CA CYS A 132 -1.13 -3.26 18.96
C CYS A 132 -1.51 -4.02 17.68
N CYS A 133 -1.34 -3.35 16.53
CA CYS A 133 -1.58 -4.00 15.25
C CYS A 133 -0.74 -3.44 14.10
N ILE A 134 -0.58 -4.26 13.06
CA ILE A 134 0.09 -3.92 11.82
C ILE A 134 -0.93 -4.03 10.68
N LEU A 135 -0.98 -3.01 9.83
CA LEU A 135 -1.78 -2.99 8.62
C LEU A 135 -0.87 -2.80 7.40
N ASN A 136 -0.83 -3.80 6.54
CA ASN A 136 -0.07 -3.73 5.29
C ASN A 136 -0.97 -3.28 4.14
N ILE A 137 -0.41 -2.49 3.22
CA ILE A 137 -1.09 -2.13 1.98
C ILE A 137 -0.64 -3.09 0.89
N SER A 138 -1.46 -4.11 0.64
CA SER A 138 -1.32 -5.02 -0.49
C SER A 138 -1.93 -4.40 -1.77
N SER A 139 -2.56 -5.19 -2.60
CA SER A 139 -3.29 -4.77 -3.79
C SER A 139 -4.21 -5.91 -4.24
N MET A 140 -5.30 -5.60 -4.94
CA MET A 140 -6.08 -6.62 -5.65
C MET A 140 -5.22 -7.45 -6.61
N ASN A 141 -4.10 -6.90 -7.10
CA ASN A 141 -3.13 -7.59 -7.96
C ASN A 141 -2.49 -8.82 -7.30
N ALA A 142 -2.58 -8.92 -5.97
CA ALA A 142 -2.14 -10.10 -5.23
C ALA A 142 -3.08 -11.31 -5.46
N PHE A 143 -4.33 -11.06 -5.83
CA PHE A 143 -5.35 -12.08 -6.13
C PHE A 143 -5.48 -12.30 -7.63
N THR A 144 -5.59 -11.22 -8.39
CA THR A 144 -5.78 -11.23 -9.85
C THR A 144 -4.68 -10.38 -10.48
N PRO A 145 -3.59 -11.00 -10.98
CA PRO A 145 -2.47 -10.24 -11.52
C PRO A 145 -2.91 -9.45 -12.76
N LEU A 146 -2.61 -8.16 -12.76
CA LEU A 146 -2.85 -7.33 -13.93
C LEU A 146 -1.82 -7.62 -15.03
N THR A 147 -2.27 -7.50 -16.27
CA THR A 147 -1.39 -7.50 -17.44
C THR A 147 -0.35 -6.39 -17.35
N LYS A 148 0.76 -6.52 -18.07
CA LYS A 148 1.85 -5.54 -18.19
C LYS A 148 2.75 -5.32 -16.98
N ILE A 149 2.34 -5.70 -15.74
CA ILE A 149 3.05 -5.36 -14.50
C ILE A 149 3.35 -6.60 -13.62
N PRO A 150 4.09 -7.59 -14.15
CA PRO A 150 4.30 -8.87 -13.45
C PRO A 150 5.03 -8.71 -12.12
N ALA A 151 6.07 -7.86 -12.06
CA ALA A 151 6.86 -7.66 -10.86
C ALA A 151 6.04 -7.04 -9.72
N TYR A 152 5.18 -6.05 -10.03
CA TYR A 152 4.32 -5.44 -9.02
C TYR A 152 3.30 -6.43 -8.46
N SER A 153 2.63 -7.19 -9.32
CA SER A 153 1.66 -8.21 -8.90
C SER A 153 2.30 -9.26 -8.00
N ALA A 154 3.47 -9.77 -8.39
CA ALA A 154 4.23 -10.73 -7.59
C ALA A 154 4.69 -10.15 -6.24
N ALA A 155 5.19 -8.91 -6.21
CA ALA A 155 5.61 -8.25 -4.98
C ALA A 155 4.42 -8.04 -4.01
N LYS A 156 3.25 -7.66 -4.51
CA LYS A 156 2.03 -7.50 -3.68
C LYS A 156 1.45 -8.85 -3.21
N ALA A 157 1.57 -9.91 -4.00
CA ALA A 157 1.29 -11.27 -3.53
C ALA A 157 2.25 -11.68 -2.39
N GLY A 158 3.53 -11.31 -2.50
CA GLY A 158 4.51 -11.48 -1.44
C GLY A 158 4.12 -10.75 -0.15
N VAL A 159 3.64 -9.50 -0.24
CA VAL A 159 3.13 -8.74 0.92
C VAL A 159 1.93 -9.42 1.55
N SER A 160 1.01 -9.96 0.75
CA SER A 160 -0.17 -10.70 1.26
C SER A 160 0.24 -11.95 2.02
N ASN A 161 1.14 -12.77 1.47
CA ASN A 161 1.67 -13.96 2.13
C ASN A 161 2.45 -13.59 3.41
N PHE A 162 3.27 -12.55 3.35
CA PHE A 162 4.04 -12.06 4.50
C PHE A 162 3.12 -11.56 5.63
N THR A 163 1.99 -10.93 5.30
CA THR A 163 0.95 -10.55 6.28
C THR A 163 0.44 -11.76 7.06
N GLN A 164 0.13 -12.86 6.37
CA GLN A 164 -0.34 -14.10 6.98
C GLN A 164 0.76 -14.72 7.87
N TRP A 165 1.99 -14.74 7.39
CA TRP A 165 3.13 -15.24 8.18
C TRP A 165 3.34 -14.44 9.46
N LEU A 166 3.33 -13.09 9.36
CA LEU A 166 3.47 -12.21 10.52
C LEU A 166 2.33 -12.39 11.52
N ALA A 167 1.10 -12.57 11.05
CA ALA A 167 -0.06 -12.79 11.90
C ALA A 167 0.10 -14.02 12.79
N VAL A 168 0.64 -15.10 12.25
CA VAL A 168 0.95 -16.32 13.01
C VAL A 168 2.16 -16.09 13.92
N HIS A 169 3.22 -15.47 13.38
CA HIS A 169 4.49 -15.28 14.10
C HIS A 169 4.31 -14.44 15.37
N PHE A 170 3.52 -13.36 15.29
CA PHE A 170 3.28 -12.45 16.41
C PHE A 170 2.02 -12.76 17.24
N SER A 171 1.29 -13.82 16.93
CA SER A 171 0.02 -14.16 17.60
C SER A 171 0.15 -14.28 19.13
N LYS A 172 1.23 -14.89 19.60
CA LYS A 172 1.50 -15.07 21.04
C LYS A 172 1.90 -13.77 21.75
N MET A 173 2.25 -12.74 21.00
CA MET A 173 2.52 -11.40 21.53
C MET A 173 1.28 -10.52 21.55
N GLY A 174 0.13 -11.04 21.08
CA GLY A 174 -1.11 -10.28 21.00
C GLY A 174 -1.14 -9.23 19.90
N ILE A 175 -0.18 -9.23 18.97
CA ILE A 175 -0.11 -8.28 17.85
C ILE A 175 -0.89 -8.86 16.68
N ARG A 176 -1.93 -8.16 16.23
CA ARG A 176 -2.69 -8.52 15.04
C ARG A 176 -2.01 -7.96 13.79
N VAL A 177 -1.98 -8.73 12.72
CA VAL A 177 -1.42 -8.31 11.44
C VAL A 177 -2.41 -8.61 10.33
N ASN A 178 -2.85 -7.58 9.63
CA ASN A 178 -3.80 -7.67 8.53
C ASN A 178 -3.32 -6.83 7.34
N ALA A 179 -3.97 -6.97 6.21
CA ALA A 179 -3.76 -6.13 5.05
C ALA A 179 -5.09 -5.69 4.42
N ILE A 180 -5.08 -4.54 3.77
CA ILE A 180 -6.07 -4.18 2.77
C ILE A 180 -5.47 -4.38 1.38
N ALA A 181 -6.33 -4.73 0.41
CA ALA A 181 -5.95 -4.90 -0.98
C ALA A 181 -6.80 -3.97 -1.87
N PRO A 182 -6.38 -2.69 -2.01
CA PRO A 182 -7.10 -1.74 -2.83
C PRO A 182 -7.15 -2.15 -4.30
N GLY A 183 -8.29 -1.90 -4.94
CA GLY A 183 -8.47 -2.00 -6.39
C GLY A 183 -8.02 -0.73 -7.11
N PHE A 184 -8.82 -0.30 -8.07
CA PHE A 184 -8.56 0.93 -8.82
C PHE A 184 -9.20 2.14 -8.13
N PHE A 185 -8.36 3.06 -7.68
CA PHE A 185 -8.75 4.32 -7.07
C PHE A 185 -8.37 5.48 -7.98
N SER A 186 -9.26 6.44 -8.16
CA SER A 186 -8.94 7.68 -8.87
C SER A 186 -8.24 8.66 -7.94
N THR A 187 -7.03 9.05 -8.28
CA THR A 187 -6.21 9.98 -7.51
C THR A 187 -5.56 11.01 -8.42
N LYS A 188 -5.12 12.14 -7.87
CA LYS A 188 -4.35 13.14 -8.64
C LYS A 188 -3.11 12.52 -9.30
N GLN A 189 -2.48 11.53 -8.66
CA GLN A 189 -1.26 10.88 -9.13
C GLN A 189 -1.47 10.05 -10.40
N ASN A 190 -2.64 9.44 -10.59
CA ASN A 190 -2.93 8.55 -11.72
C ASN A 190 -3.96 9.13 -12.71
N ALA A 191 -4.39 10.37 -12.51
CA ALA A 191 -5.42 11.01 -13.34
C ALA A 191 -5.06 10.98 -14.84
N SER A 192 -3.80 11.25 -15.20
CA SER A 192 -3.32 11.21 -16.60
C SER A 192 -3.33 9.82 -17.24
N LEU A 193 -3.38 8.76 -16.46
CA LEU A 193 -3.51 7.39 -16.95
C LEU A 193 -4.97 6.98 -17.19
N LEU A 194 -5.89 7.70 -16.57
CA LEU A 194 -7.31 7.39 -16.55
C LEU A 194 -8.12 8.30 -17.47
N TRP A 195 -7.70 9.56 -17.59
CA TRP A 195 -8.45 10.59 -18.31
C TRP A 195 -7.58 11.26 -19.36
N ASN A 196 -8.15 11.44 -20.54
CA ASN A 196 -7.57 12.26 -21.61
C ASN A 196 -7.58 13.75 -21.22
N PRO A 197 -6.77 14.61 -21.89
CA PRO A 197 -6.77 16.05 -21.61
C PRO A 197 -8.14 16.74 -21.79
N ASP A 198 -9.02 16.18 -22.61
CA ASP A 198 -10.40 16.65 -22.83
C ASP A 198 -11.40 16.14 -21.77
N GLY A 199 -10.93 15.38 -20.77
CA GLY A 199 -11.77 14.80 -19.72
C GLY A 199 -12.46 13.49 -20.09
N THR A 200 -12.28 12.99 -21.31
CA THR A 200 -12.84 11.70 -21.71
C THR A 200 -12.05 10.54 -21.13
N PRO A 201 -12.68 9.38 -20.86
CA PRO A 201 -11.97 8.21 -20.32
C PRO A 201 -11.00 7.64 -21.36
N THR A 202 -9.82 7.22 -20.88
CA THR A 202 -8.88 6.46 -21.72
C THR A 202 -9.41 5.05 -21.99
N GLN A 203 -8.85 4.35 -23.00
CA GLN A 203 -9.17 2.94 -23.25
C GLN A 203 -8.91 2.07 -21.98
N ARG A 204 -7.87 2.41 -21.22
CA ARG A 204 -7.57 1.77 -19.95
C ARG A 204 -8.71 1.91 -18.95
N THR A 205 -9.28 3.10 -18.82
CA THR A 205 -10.45 3.38 -17.96
C THR A 205 -11.64 2.51 -18.36
N GLY A 206 -11.95 2.43 -19.64
CA GLY A 206 -13.04 1.56 -20.13
C GLY A 206 -12.87 0.10 -19.73
N LYS A 207 -11.66 -0.45 -19.87
CA LYS A 207 -11.34 -1.84 -19.45
C LYS A 207 -11.47 -2.02 -17.94
N ILE A 208 -10.97 -1.07 -17.14
CA ILE A 208 -11.05 -1.12 -15.69
C ILE A 208 -12.52 -1.13 -15.24
N LEU A 209 -13.32 -0.20 -15.74
CA LEU A 209 -14.73 -0.09 -15.36
C LEU A 209 -15.55 -1.30 -15.81
N ALA A 210 -15.27 -1.84 -16.99
CA ALA A 210 -15.92 -3.07 -17.47
C ALA A 210 -15.58 -4.29 -16.61
N GLY A 211 -14.39 -4.34 -16.00
CA GLY A 211 -13.96 -5.39 -15.08
C GLY A 211 -14.31 -5.12 -13.61
N THR A 212 -14.91 -3.96 -13.30
CA THR A 212 -15.29 -3.61 -11.92
C THR A 212 -16.81 -3.65 -11.78
N PRO A 213 -17.40 -4.65 -11.08
CA PRO A 213 -18.86 -4.78 -10.95
C PRO A 213 -19.58 -3.55 -10.41
N LEU A 214 -18.98 -2.78 -9.49
CA LEU A 214 -19.55 -1.52 -9.00
C LEU A 214 -19.47 -0.39 -10.02
N ALA A 215 -18.88 -0.61 -11.21
CA ALA A 215 -18.81 0.30 -12.35
C ALA A 215 -18.29 1.71 -12.04
N ARG A 216 -17.46 1.86 -11.02
CA ARG A 216 -16.78 3.10 -10.63
C ARG A 216 -15.37 2.85 -10.10
N PHE A 217 -14.55 3.88 -10.11
CA PHE A 217 -13.33 3.90 -9.31
C PHE A 217 -13.66 4.03 -7.83
N GLY A 218 -12.77 3.48 -6.99
CA GLY A 218 -12.78 3.79 -5.57
C GLY A 218 -12.32 5.24 -5.33
N GLU A 219 -12.88 5.86 -4.30
CA GLU A 219 -12.41 7.11 -3.73
C GLU A 219 -11.62 6.84 -2.45
N THR A 220 -10.74 7.76 -2.04
CA THR A 220 -9.91 7.58 -0.85
C THR A 220 -10.73 7.27 0.41
N ASP A 221 -11.94 7.78 0.49
CA ASP A 221 -12.85 7.56 1.61
C ASP A 221 -13.42 6.15 1.67
N ASP A 222 -13.52 5.44 0.53
CA ASP A 222 -13.93 4.03 0.50
C ASP A 222 -12.97 3.12 1.29
N LEU A 223 -11.71 3.55 1.53
CA LEU A 223 -10.75 2.81 2.34
C LEU A 223 -10.95 2.99 3.85
N ILE A 224 -11.47 4.15 4.27
CA ILE A 224 -11.36 4.60 5.66
C ILE A 224 -12.11 3.68 6.62
N GLY A 225 -13.34 3.28 6.27
CA GLY A 225 -14.14 2.38 7.11
C GLY A 225 -13.44 1.05 7.39
N SER A 226 -12.87 0.43 6.34
CA SER A 226 -12.16 -0.84 6.45
C SER A 226 -10.86 -0.69 7.24
N VAL A 227 -10.12 0.41 7.06
CA VAL A 227 -8.91 0.70 7.82
C VAL A 227 -9.24 0.84 9.30
N LEU A 228 -10.17 1.72 9.67
CA LEU A 228 -10.57 1.93 11.07
C LEU A 228 -11.12 0.66 11.72
N PHE A 229 -11.89 -0.15 10.97
CA PHE A 229 -12.38 -1.44 11.42
C PHE A 229 -11.23 -2.39 11.78
N LEU A 230 -10.27 -2.60 10.86
CA LEU A 230 -9.16 -3.52 11.09
C LEU A 230 -8.20 -3.07 12.20
N LEU A 231 -8.06 -1.76 12.39
CA LEU A 231 -7.23 -1.20 13.46
C LEU A 231 -7.89 -1.30 14.84
N SER A 232 -9.22 -1.30 14.92
CA SER A 232 -9.95 -1.34 16.18
C SER A 232 -9.87 -2.72 16.85
N GLU A 233 -9.29 -2.80 18.03
CA GLU A 233 -9.28 -4.02 18.83
C GLU A 233 -10.71 -4.45 19.19
N ARG A 234 -11.58 -3.52 19.54
CA ARG A 234 -12.97 -3.80 19.89
C ARG A 234 -13.77 -4.43 18.73
N ALA A 235 -13.54 -3.96 17.49
CA ALA A 235 -14.30 -4.40 16.32
C ALA A 235 -13.66 -5.61 15.62
N ALA A 236 -12.32 -5.71 15.64
CA ALA A 236 -11.55 -6.69 14.88
C ALA A 236 -10.53 -7.46 15.75
N GLY A 237 -10.73 -7.53 17.05
CA GLY A 237 -9.79 -8.18 17.99
C GLY A 237 -9.57 -9.67 17.72
N PHE A 238 -10.50 -10.35 17.04
CA PHE A 238 -10.35 -11.75 16.64
C PHE A 238 -10.02 -11.94 15.14
N ILE A 239 -9.60 -10.84 14.47
CA ILE A 239 -9.23 -10.85 13.05
C ILE A 239 -7.72 -10.60 12.93
N THR A 240 -7.00 -11.61 12.46
CA THR A 240 -5.57 -11.52 12.12
C THR A 240 -5.27 -12.41 10.92
N GLY A 241 -4.34 -11.99 10.05
CA GLY A 241 -3.95 -12.69 8.82
C GLY A 241 -4.89 -12.45 7.64
N VAL A 242 -5.89 -11.57 7.75
CA VAL A 242 -6.78 -11.28 6.62
C VAL A 242 -6.10 -10.34 5.63
N VAL A 243 -6.36 -10.57 4.35
CA VAL A 243 -6.08 -9.63 3.26
C VAL A 243 -7.43 -9.25 2.67
N LEU A 244 -7.91 -8.05 2.98
CA LEU A 244 -9.26 -7.58 2.65
C LEU A 244 -9.27 -6.81 1.32
N PRO A 245 -9.87 -7.35 0.24
CA PRO A 245 -10.06 -6.60 -0.99
C PRO A 245 -11.03 -5.43 -0.79
N ILE A 246 -10.63 -4.27 -1.33
CA ILE A 246 -11.47 -3.06 -1.42
C ILE A 246 -11.36 -2.60 -2.86
N ASP A 247 -12.10 -3.25 -3.77
CA ASP A 247 -11.85 -3.18 -5.20
C ASP A 247 -13.12 -3.11 -6.08
N GLY A 248 -14.27 -2.88 -5.48
CA GLY A 248 -15.54 -2.80 -6.20
C GLY A 248 -15.96 -4.13 -6.84
N GLY A 249 -15.40 -5.25 -6.36
CA GLY A 249 -15.68 -6.61 -6.86
C GLY A 249 -14.77 -7.05 -8.00
N PHE A 250 -13.73 -6.27 -8.35
CA PHE A 250 -12.85 -6.57 -9.47
C PHE A 250 -12.21 -7.96 -9.35
N SER A 251 -11.64 -8.30 -8.19
CA SER A 251 -10.98 -9.61 -7.99
C SER A 251 -11.95 -10.79 -7.91
N ALA A 252 -13.24 -10.54 -7.67
CA ALA A 252 -14.28 -11.57 -7.60
C ALA A 252 -14.96 -11.83 -8.96
N TYR A 253 -14.77 -10.93 -9.94
CA TYR A 253 -15.46 -10.99 -11.22
C TYR A 253 -14.80 -11.96 -12.18
N SER A 254 -15.55 -12.97 -12.62
CA SER A 254 -15.07 -14.00 -13.56
C SER A 254 -15.12 -13.57 -15.04
N GLY A 255 -15.80 -12.48 -15.37
CA GLY A 255 -15.98 -12.01 -16.75
C GLY A 255 -17.17 -12.64 -17.48
N VAL A 256 -17.99 -13.47 -16.83
CA VAL A 256 -19.19 -14.13 -17.40
C VAL A 256 -20.39 -13.96 -16.48
#